data_96ad2d6e7b9e412ba2647fcae565034e
#
_entry.id   96ad2d6e7b9e412ba2647fcae565034e
#
_cell.length_a   1.000
_cell.length_b   1.000
_cell.length_c   1.000
_cell.angle_alpha   90.00
_cell.angle_beta   90.00
_cell.angle_gamma   90.00
#
_symmetry.space_group_name_H-M   'P 1'
#
loop_
_entity.id
_entity.type
_entity.pdbx_description
1 polymer ?
#
loop_
_entity_poly.entity_id
_entity_poly.type
_entity_poly.pdbx_seq_one_letter_code
_entity_poly.pdbx_strand_id
1 'polypeptide(L)'
;MSGRPVRSIGVVGPGRPELLDDEEPEPGPGQAWVRTEWSGVSAGTEVAIVRGTDPHFQLHWDPERRAFDPEGPRKAYPVRGLGYMEVGLVTESRTPQLAEGSRVAMAYGHRTGCCADPARKAVVPVPDDLDPLLGVYLAQMGPICVNGLLHAAADLAGPGAAVDAGVRGRCVLVTGAGVIGLLSALLAVRHGAAEVVVVEGSAQRRAVAEALGLATLDDAAGTAWRAVKQRWRHGPGDAGADVVLQCQGHDTALATGLKSLRPQGTVIDLGFYQAGAAAVRLGEEFHHNGLAVVCAQIGRVPRGMADAWPRAALAEVTLDLLRARGADLRAHLVTDVLPFEEGPRLLADLAGRRLAAPPLQAVLRFDGA
;
A
#
# COMPACT_ATOMS: atom_id res chain seq x y z
N MET A 1 -20.72 26.82 -13.72
CA MET A 1 -20.31 27.07 -12.32
C MET A 1 -18.78 27.14 -12.35
N SER A 2 -18.20 28.27 -11.91
CA SER A 2 -16.75 28.42 -11.83
C SER A 2 -16.22 27.53 -10.72
N GLY A 3 -15.24 26.68 -11.02
CA GLY A 3 -14.53 25.90 -10.01
C GLY A 3 -13.46 26.71 -9.30
N ARG A 4 -12.91 26.18 -8.21
CA ARG A 4 -11.72 26.72 -7.55
C ARG A 4 -10.47 26.28 -8.29
N PRO A 5 -9.55 27.19 -8.62
CA PRO A 5 -8.29 26.82 -9.24
C PRO A 5 -7.43 25.99 -8.26
N VAL A 6 -6.90 24.89 -8.76
CA VAL A 6 -5.96 24.01 -8.05
C VAL A 6 -4.83 23.60 -8.98
N ARG A 7 -3.67 23.27 -8.42
CA ARG A 7 -2.60 22.61 -9.15
C ARG A 7 -2.57 21.15 -8.76
N SER A 8 -2.36 20.28 -9.72
CA SER A 8 -2.22 18.84 -9.52
C SER A 8 -0.97 18.28 -10.20
N ILE A 9 -0.50 17.11 -9.76
CA ILE A 9 0.48 16.35 -10.54
C ILE A 9 -0.28 15.40 -11.46
N GLY A 10 0.00 15.52 -12.76
CA GLY A 10 -0.48 14.61 -13.77
C GLY A 10 0.66 14.07 -14.63
N VAL A 11 0.34 13.16 -15.54
CA VAL A 11 1.30 12.58 -16.49
C VAL A 11 0.82 12.88 -17.89
N VAL A 12 1.55 13.70 -18.64
CA VAL A 12 1.15 14.16 -19.98
C VAL A 12 1.60 13.22 -21.10
N GLY A 13 2.48 12.28 -20.78
CA GLY A 13 2.98 11.23 -21.67
C GLY A 13 3.92 10.30 -20.91
N PRO A 14 4.34 9.15 -21.47
CA PRO A 14 5.25 8.23 -20.82
C PRO A 14 6.53 8.94 -20.34
N GLY A 15 6.86 8.78 -19.04
CA GLY A 15 8.02 9.41 -18.40
C GLY A 15 7.92 10.92 -18.18
N ARG A 16 6.74 11.53 -18.40
CA ARG A 16 6.54 12.98 -18.34
C ARG A 16 5.47 13.38 -17.33
N PRO A 17 5.75 13.27 -16.01
CA PRO A 17 4.90 13.89 -15.00
C PRO A 17 5.14 15.41 -14.99
N GLU A 18 4.05 16.17 -14.86
CA GLU A 18 4.06 17.64 -14.89
C GLU A 18 3.06 18.19 -13.86
N LEU A 19 3.25 19.45 -13.45
CA LEU A 19 2.22 20.20 -12.73
C LEU A 19 1.19 20.67 -13.74
N LEU A 20 -0.08 20.43 -13.42
CA LEU A 20 -1.22 20.82 -14.24
C LEU A 20 -2.10 21.79 -13.46
N ASP A 21 -2.58 22.81 -14.18
CA ASP A 21 -3.65 23.66 -13.67
C ASP A 21 -4.99 22.92 -13.88
N ASP A 22 -5.76 22.83 -12.83
CA ASP A 22 -7.05 22.16 -12.77
C ASP A 22 -8.08 23.06 -12.07
N GLU A 23 -9.35 22.69 -12.16
CA GLU A 23 -10.43 23.28 -11.39
C GLU A 23 -11.16 22.21 -10.58
N GLU A 24 -11.42 22.48 -9.31
CA GLU A 24 -12.25 21.65 -8.45
C GLU A 24 -13.60 22.33 -8.19
N PRO A 25 -14.70 21.58 -8.16
CA PRO A 25 -16.01 22.17 -7.90
C PRO A 25 -16.08 22.79 -6.49
N GLU A 26 -16.92 23.82 -6.32
CA GLU A 26 -17.29 24.31 -5.01
C GLU A 26 -18.02 23.24 -4.19
N PRO A 27 -17.78 23.13 -2.87
CA PRO A 27 -18.46 22.16 -2.04
C PRO A 27 -19.98 22.32 -2.10
N GLY A 28 -20.68 21.25 -2.44
CA GLY A 28 -22.13 21.12 -2.31
C GLY A 28 -22.55 20.55 -0.94
N PRO A 29 -23.85 20.36 -0.71
CA PRO A 29 -24.34 19.70 0.49
C PRO A 29 -23.68 18.32 0.68
N GLY A 30 -23.21 18.02 1.89
CA GLY A 30 -22.54 16.77 2.22
C GLY A 30 -21.03 16.76 1.90
N GLN A 31 -20.47 17.87 1.40
CA GLN A 31 -19.07 17.98 0.97
C GLN A 31 -18.31 19.04 1.79
N ALA A 32 -16.99 18.99 1.68
CA ALA A 32 -16.10 19.96 2.32
C ALA A 32 -14.93 20.32 1.39
N TRP A 33 -14.43 21.55 1.52
CA TRP A 33 -13.19 21.94 0.88
C TRP A 33 -12.01 21.59 1.80
N VAL A 34 -11.06 20.86 1.24
CA VAL A 34 -9.83 20.46 1.94
C VAL A 34 -8.63 21.05 1.23
N ARG A 35 -7.83 21.84 1.94
CA ARG A 35 -6.52 22.30 1.52
C ARG A 35 -5.49 21.23 1.87
N THR A 36 -4.77 20.72 0.89
CA THR A 36 -3.77 19.67 1.11
C THR A 36 -2.56 20.23 1.85
N GLU A 37 -2.05 19.50 2.82
CA GLU A 37 -0.83 19.80 3.57
C GLU A 37 0.29 18.81 3.23
N TRP A 38 -0.05 17.52 3.11
CA TRP A 38 0.92 16.45 2.86
C TRP A 38 0.37 15.46 1.84
N SER A 39 1.24 14.91 1.00
CA SER A 39 0.87 13.83 0.08
C SER A 39 2.00 12.83 -0.08
N GLY A 40 1.75 11.57 0.27
CA GLY A 40 2.72 10.46 0.13
C GLY A 40 2.80 9.95 -1.30
N VAL A 41 4.01 9.71 -1.78
CA VAL A 41 4.26 9.13 -3.11
C VAL A 41 4.26 7.60 -3.03
N SER A 42 3.44 6.96 -3.87
CA SER A 42 3.41 5.49 -4.01
C SER A 42 4.28 5.03 -5.17
N ALA A 43 5.52 4.67 -4.86
CA ALA A 43 6.51 4.29 -5.86
C ALA A 43 6.12 3.06 -6.72
N GLY A 44 5.21 2.21 -6.26
CA GLY A 44 4.71 1.06 -7.04
C GLY A 44 3.71 1.47 -8.12
N THR A 45 2.56 1.97 -7.72
CA THR A 45 1.41 2.26 -8.60
C THR A 45 1.64 3.49 -9.46
N GLU A 46 2.12 4.58 -8.88
CA GLU A 46 2.29 5.83 -9.60
C GLU A 46 3.39 5.74 -10.64
N VAL A 47 4.51 5.09 -10.31
CA VAL A 47 5.60 4.83 -11.25
C VAL A 47 5.15 3.97 -12.44
N ALA A 48 4.21 3.03 -12.24
CA ALA A 48 3.62 2.27 -13.33
C ALA A 48 2.86 3.17 -14.32
N ILE A 49 2.10 4.14 -13.80
CA ILE A 49 1.39 5.12 -14.63
C ILE A 49 2.39 6.03 -15.35
N VAL A 50 3.42 6.52 -14.66
CA VAL A 50 4.45 7.37 -15.28
C VAL A 50 5.20 6.61 -16.38
N ARG A 51 5.51 5.32 -16.21
CA ARG A 51 6.17 4.48 -17.23
C ARG A 51 5.24 4.07 -18.37
N GLY A 52 3.92 4.10 -18.19
CA GLY A 52 2.97 3.51 -19.14
C GLY A 52 2.89 1.99 -19.07
N THR A 53 3.31 1.39 -17.94
CA THR A 53 3.28 -0.07 -17.73
C THR A 53 2.05 -0.57 -16.98
N ASP A 54 1.17 0.34 -16.54
CA ASP A 54 -0.13 -0.01 -15.97
C ASP A 54 -0.96 -0.75 -17.03
N PRO A 55 -1.54 -1.93 -16.73
CA PRO A 55 -2.31 -2.74 -17.68
C PRO A 55 -3.41 -1.99 -18.42
N HIS A 56 -4.01 -0.98 -17.79
CA HIS A 56 -5.07 -0.16 -18.39
C HIS A 56 -4.61 0.64 -19.63
N PHE A 57 -3.31 0.82 -19.85
CA PHE A 57 -2.81 1.42 -21.09
C PHE A 57 -2.78 0.43 -22.25
N GLN A 58 -2.78 -0.85 -21.97
CA GLN A 58 -2.72 -1.93 -22.96
C GLN A 58 -4.09 -2.57 -23.21
N LEU A 59 -4.91 -2.66 -22.18
CA LEU A 59 -6.18 -3.37 -22.14
C LEU A 59 -7.28 -2.48 -21.57
N HIS A 60 -8.50 -2.69 -22.03
CA HIS A 60 -9.71 -2.11 -21.45
C HIS A 60 -10.13 -2.93 -20.21
N TRP A 61 -10.37 -2.26 -19.08
CA TRP A 61 -11.06 -2.92 -17.97
C TRP A 61 -12.57 -2.82 -18.15
N ASP A 62 -13.22 -3.93 -18.40
CA ASP A 62 -14.68 -4.02 -18.45
C ASP A 62 -15.23 -4.13 -17.01
N PRO A 63 -15.92 -3.10 -16.49
CA PRO A 63 -16.43 -3.13 -15.12
C PRO A 63 -17.63 -4.07 -14.92
N GLU A 64 -18.36 -4.41 -15.98
CA GLU A 64 -19.50 -5.31 -15.93
C GLU A 64 -19.04 -6.76 -15.91
N ARG A 65 -18.14 -7.13 -16.84
CA ARG A 65 -17.56 -8.48 -16.92
C ARG A 65 -16.45 -8.71 -15.90
N ARG A 66 -15.88 -7.65 -15.33
CA ARG A 66 -14.76 -7.71 -14.38
C ARG A 66 -13.53 -8.39 -14.99
N ALA A 67 -13.23 -8.07 -16.23
CA ALA A 67 -12.14 -8.65 -17.01
C ALA A 67 -11.39 -7.57 -17.80
N PHE A 68 -10.12 -7.84 -18.10
CA PHE A 68 -9.37 -7.06 -19.07
C PHE A 68 -9.67 -7.57 -20.48
N ASP A 69 -10.07 -6.66 -21.37
CA ASP A 69 -10.43 -6.91 -22.76
C ASP A 69 -9.41 -6.20 -23.69
N PRO A 70 -8.84 -6.87 -24.69
CA PRO A 70 -8.00 -6.24 -25.69
C PRO A 70 -8.78 -5.25 -26.57
N GLU A 71 -10.09 -5.40 -26.65
CA GLU A 71 -10.98 -4.47 -27.36
C GLU A 71 -11.62 -3.47 -26.39
N GLY A 72 -11.86 -2.25 -26.83
CA GLY A 72 -12.48 -1.20 -26.03
C GLY A 72 -11.53 -0.05 -25.64
N PRO A 73 -12.04 0.98 -24.96
CA PRO A 73 -11.29 2.20 -24.67
C PRO A 73 -10.23 1.94 -23.60
N ARG A 74 -8.99 2.25 -23.91
CA ARG A 74 -7.83 2.14 -22.99
C ARG A 74 -7.57 3.46 -22.30
N LYS A 75 -6.86 3.40 -21.17
CA LYS A 75 -6.32 4.60 -20.53
C LYS A 75 -5.38 5.31 -21.50
N ALA A 76 -5.51 6.62 -21.61
CA ALA A 76 -4.67 7.45 -22.46
C ALA A 76 -4.11 8.63 -21.66
N TYR A 77 -2.99 9.19 -22.11
CA TYR A 77 -2.47 10.44 -21.58
C TYR A 77 -3.22 11.65 -22.16
N PRO A 78 -3.36 12.75 -21.42
CA PRO A 78 -2.83 12.97 -20.07
C PRO A 78 -3.64 12.24 -18.99
N VAL A 79 -2.94 11.64 -18.01
CA VAL A 79 -3.55 11.11 -16.78
C VAL A 79 -3.52 12.20 -15.73
N ARG A 80 -4.68 12.58 -15.20
CA ARG A 80 -4.86 13.54 -14.12
C ARG A 80 -5.15 12.80 -12.79
N GLY A 81 -4.86 13.45 -11.66
CA GLY A 81 -5.22 12.88 -10.36
C GLY A 81 -4.35 11.72 -9.91
N LEU A 82 -3.04 11.81 -10.11
CA LEU A 82 -2.06 10.87 -9.59
C LEU A 82 -1.95 10.98 -8.05
N GLY A 83 -1.77 9.85 -7.34
CA GLY A 83 -1.66 9.81 -5.88
C GLY A 83 -2.94 9.35 -5.18
N TYR A 84 -2.79 8.95 -3.92
CA TYR A 84 -3.91 8.46 -3.06
C TYR A 84 -3.56 8.45 -1.56
N MET A 85 -2.62 9.30 -1.13
CA MET A 85 -2.09 9.33 0.24
C MET A 85 -2.02 10.79 0.73
N GLU A 86 -3.13 11.52 0.71
CA GLU A 86 -3.16 12.91 1.07
C GLU A 86 -3.64 13.13 2.51
N VAL A 87 -3.11 14.20 3.12
CA VAL A 87 -3.59 14.80 4.36
C VAL A 87 -3.84 16.29 4.11
N GLY A 88 -4.96 16.80 4.59
CA GLY A 88 -5.27 18.21 4.44
C GLY A 88 -6.15 18.75 5.55
N LEU A 89 -6.23 20.07 5.60
CA LEU A 89 -7.04 20.85 6.52
C LEU A 89 -8.41 21.16 5.89
N VAL A 90 -9.48 20.87 6.59
CA VAL A 90 -10.84 21.26 6.21
C VAL A 90 -10.97 22.76 6.42
N THR A 91 -11.13 23.54 5.35
CA THR A 91 -11.22 25.01 5.41
C THR A 91 -12.64 25.54 5.15
N GLU A 92 -13.52 24.73 4.60
CA GLU A 92 -14.95 24.98 4.45
C GLU A 92 -15.70 23.67 4.52
N SER A 93 -16.80 23.61 5.24
CA SER A 93 -17.59 22.39 5.35
C SER A 93 -19.09 22.64 5.17
N ARG A 94 -19.73 21.75 4.41
CA ARG A 94 -21.19 21.64 4.26
C ARG A 94 -21.68 20.25 4.67
N THR A 95 -20.96 19.62 5.60
CA THR A 95 -21.29 18.30 6.18
C THR A 95 -20.90 18.25 7.66
N PRO A 96 -21.74 17.70 8.54
CA PRO A 96 -21.38 17.55 9.95
C PRO A 96 -20.27 16.51 10.19
N GLN A 97 -19.92 15.70 9.17
CA GLN A 97 -18.90 14.66 9.28
C GLN A 97 -17.47 15.20 9.24
N LEU A 98 -17.26 16.39 8.66
CA LEU A 98 -15.96 17.01 8.49
C LEU A 98 -15.99 18.42 9.08
N ALA A 99 -15.52 18.60 10.30
CA ALA A 99 -15.53 19.90 10.96
C ALA A 99 -14.47 20.83 10.34
N GLU A 100 -14.79 22.10 10.15
CA GLU A 100 -13.79 23.12 9.77
C GLU A 100 -12.68 23.21 10.81
N GLY A 101 -11.44 23.36 10.36
CA GLY A 101 -10.25 23.34 11.20
C GLY A 101 -9.73 21.92 11.53
N SER A 102 -10.48 20.85 11.23
CA SER A 102 -9.99 19.48 11.42
C SER A 102 -9.10 19.04 10.27
N ARG A 103 -8.19 18.10 10.54
CA ARG A 103 -7.40 17.43 9.52
C ARG A 103 -8.01 16.11 9.10
N VAL A 104 -7.88 15.79 7.83
CA VAL A 104 -8.38 14.55 7.25
C VAL A 104 -7.34 13.90 6.35
N ALA A 105 -7.27 12.57 6.40
CA ALA A 105 -6.56 11.75 5.43
C ALA A 105 -7.53 11.33 4.32
N MET A 106 -7.05 11.29 3.07
CA MET A 106 -7.92 11.10 1.92
C MET A 106 -7.16 10.49 0.73
N ALA A 107 -7.90 10.15 -0.36
CA ALA A 107 -7.33 9.57 -1.59
C ALA A 107 -7.84 10.35 -2.82
N TYR A 108 -7.40 11.60 -2.97
CA TYR A 108 -7.85 12.53 -4.00
C TYR A 108 -6.79 12.91 -5.03
N GLY A 109 -5.54 12.51 -4.80
CA GLY A 109 -4.39 12.77 -5.68
C GLY A 109 -3.55 13.97 -5.24
N HIS A 110 -2.30 14.02 -5.72
CA HIS A 110 -1.37 15.10 -5.43
C HIS A 110 -1.88 16.42 -6.00
N ARG A 111 -2.58 17.20 -5.19
CA ARG A 111 -3.18 18.49 -5.58
C ARG A 111 -3.25 19.46 -4.41
N THR A 112 -3.26 20.74 -4.71
CA THR A 112 -3.24 21.80 -3.69
C THR A 112 -4.52 21.89 -2.87
N GLY A 113 -5.62 21.33 -3.35
CA GLY A 113 -6.89 21.25 -2.63
C GLY A 113 -7.91 20.44 -3.40
N CYS A 114 -8.98 20.01 -2.73
CA CYS A 114 -10.05 19.25 -3.35
C CYS A 114 -11.39 19.46 -2.64
N CYS A 115 -12.47 19.22 -3.39
CA CYS A 115 -13.82 19.06 -2.86
C CYS A 115 -13.98 17.61 -2.38
N ALA A 116 -13.85 17.38 -1.07
CA ALA A 116 -13.96 16.07 -0.46
C ALA A 116 -15.42 15.66 -0.23
N ASP A 117 -15.77 14.44 -0.63
CA ASP A 117 -17.09 13.85 -0.48
C ASP A 117 -17.00 12.51 0.24
N PRO A 118 -17.27 12.45 1.56
CA PRO A 118 -17.18 11.23 2.35
C PRO A 118 -18.12 10.11 1.90
N ALA A 119 -19.19 10.43 1.18
CA ALA A 119 -20.12 9.43 0.64
C ALA A 119 -19.53 8.69 -0.59
N ARG A 120 -18.55 9.30 -1.28
CA ARG A 120 -17.99 8.78 -2.52
C ARG A 120 -16.59 8.18 -2.36
N LYS A 121 -15.77 8.76 -1.47
CA LYS A 121 -14.40 8.32 -1.24
C LYS A 121 -14.09 8.30 0.26
N ALA A 122 -13.14 7.46 0.65
CA ALA A 122 -12.66 7.44 2.04
C ALA A 122 -12.05 8.80 2.42
N VAL A 123 -12.61 9.40 3.45
CA VAL A 123 -12.09 10.57 4.15
C VAL A 123 -12.03 10.20 5.62
N VAL A 124 -10.85 10.17 6.20
CA VAL A 124 -10.59 9.65 7.55
C VAL A 124 -10.08 10.80 8.42
N PRO A 125 -10.72 11.11 9.55
CA PRO A 125 -10.20 12.11 10.48
C PRO A 125 -8.78 11.75 10.93
N VAL A 126 -7.89 12.75 10.97
CA VAL A 126 -6.56 12.63 11.56
C VAL A 126 -6.64 13.22 12.96
N PRO A 127 -6.46 12.41 14.03
CA PRO A 127 -6.54 12.91 15.39
C PRO A 127 -5.42 13.90 15.73
N ASP A 128 -5.68 14.83 16.66
CA ASP A 128 -4.72 15.85 17.07
C ASP A 128 -3.48 15.27 17.78
N ASP A 129 -3.58 14.06 18.33
CA ASP A 129 -2.49 13.34 19.00
C ASP A 129 -1.55 12.62 18.01
N LEU A 130 -1.87 12.60 16.72
CA LEU A 130 -1.04 12.02 15.67
C LEU A 130 -0.24 13.10 14.95
N ASP A 131 1.05 12.84 14.67
CA ASP A 131 1.81 13.65 13.70
C ASP A 131 1.02 13.68 12.36
N PRO A 132 0.57 14.87 11.90
CA PRO A 132 -0.27 14.97 10.71
C PRO A 132 0.35 14.33 9.47
N LEU A 133 1.66 14.38 9.32
CA LEU A 133 2.37 13.78 8.19
C LEU A 133 2.12 12.26 8.13
N LEU A 134 2.03 11.56 9.26
CA LEU A 134 1.74 10.13 9.30
C LEU A 134 0.31 9.78 8.86
N GLY A 135 -0.58 10.76 8.85
CA GLY A 135 -1.93 10.63 8.30
C GLY A 135 -1.95 10.15 6.85
N VAL A 136 -0.87 10.34 6.08
CA VAL A 136 -0.75 9.84 4.69
C VAL A 136 -0.97 8.31 4.59
N TYR A 137 -0.81 7.57 5.69
CA TYR A 137 -1.05 6.13 5.72
C TYR A 137 -2.50 5.73 6.05
N LEU A 138 -3.35 6.64 6.56
CA LEU A 138 -4.66 6.29 7.11
C LEU A 138 -5.71 5.94 6.06
N ALA A 139 -5.78 6.68 4.95
CA ALA A 139 -6.88 6.51 3.99
C ALA A 139 -6.72 5.28 3.09
N GLN A 140 -5.49 4.89 2.76
CA GLN A 140 -5.25 3.84 1.76
C GLN A 140 -4.14 2.86 2.15
N MET A 141 -2.93 3.33 2.45
CA MET A 141 -1.73 2.47 2.54
C MET A 141 -1.79 1.51 3.73
N GLY A 142 -2.14 2.00 4.91
CA GLY A 142 -2.37 1.17 6.08
C GLY A 142 -3.53 0.19 5.91
N PRO A 143 -4.71 0.65 5.44
CA PRO A 143 -5.82 -0.23 5.07
C PRO A 143 -5.46 -1.35 4.10
N ILE A 144 -4.54 -1.15 3.14
CA ILE A 144 -4.01 -2.23 2.29
C ILE A 144 -3.37 -3.32 3.15
N CYS A 145 -2.51 -2.94 4.09
CA CYS A 145 -1.80 -3.89 4.97
C CYS A 145 -2.77 -4.61 5.92
N VAL A 146 -3.71 -3.89 6.52
CA VAL A 146 -4.75 -4.48 7.38
C VAL A 146 -5.62 -5.47 6.59
N ASN A 147 -5.98 -5.13 5.35
CA ASN A 147 -6.73 -6.05 4.49
C ASN A 147 -5.95 -7.34 4.20
N GLY A 148 -4.61 -7.25 4.08
CA GLY A 148 -3.75 -8.43 3.99
C GLY A 148 -3.87 -9.34 5.21
N LEU A 149 -3.84 -8.78 6.43
CA LEU A 149 -4.04 -9.55 7.65
C LEU A 149 -5.44 -10.17 7.74
N LEU A 150 -6.48 -9.44 7.29
CA LEU A 150 -7.84 -9.98 7.23
C LEU A 150 -7.97 -11.15 6.27
N HIS A 151 -7.30 -11.10 5.10
CA HIS A 151 -7.28 -12.24 4.19
C HIS A 151 -6.58 -13.45 4.81
N ALA A 152 -5.48 -13.24 5.56
CA ALA A 152 -4.85 -14.32 6.33
C ALA A 152 -5.80 -14.88 7.41
N ALA A 153 -6.52 -14.01 8.12
CA ALA A 153 -7.48 -14.42 9.13
C ALA A 153 -8.63 -15.24 8.55
N ALA A 154 -9.20 -14.77 7.43
CA ALA A 154 -10.29 -15.46 6.75
C ALA A 154 -9.87 -16.82 6.20
N ASP A 155 -8.66 -16.94 5.67
CA ASP A 155 -8.10 -18.18 5.12
C ASP A 155 -7.83 -19.21 6.23
N LEU A 156 -7.18 -18.80 7.29
CA LEU A 156 -6.68 -19.69 8.35
C LEU A 156 -7.69 -19.96 9.48
N ALA A 157 -8.68 -19.08 9.69
CA ALA A 157 -9.63 -19.19 10.80
C ALA A 157 -11.11 -19.00 10.39
N GLY A 158 -11.35 -18.75 9.11
CA GLY A 158 -12.68 -18.63 8.53
C GLY A 158 -13.27 -17.19 8.56
N PRO A 159 -14.36 -16.96 7.83
CA PRO A 159 -15.06 -15.68 7.80
C PRO A 159 -15.62 -15.35 9.18
N GLY A 160 -15.44 -14.08 9.62
CA GLY A 160 -15.80 -13.63 10.95
C GLY A 160 -14.66 -13.68 11.98
N ALA A 161 -13.50 -14.21 11.61
CA ALA A 161 -12.31 -14.20 12.46
C ALA A 161 -11.82 -12.75 12.74
N ALA A 162 -11.24 -12.54 13.92
CA ALA A 162 -10.58 -11.28 14.26
C ALA A 162 -9.33 -11.07 13.37
N VAL A 163 -8.92 -9.82 13.17
CA VAL A 163 -7.80 -9.46 12.28
C VAL A 163 -6.47 -10.15 12.61
N ASP A 164 -6.28 -10.48 13.87
CA ASP A 164 -5.09 -11.14 14.40
C ASP A 164 -5.08 -12.67 14.20
N ALA A 165 -6.24 -13.28 13.92
CA ALA A 165 -6.37 -14.73 13.85
C ALA A 165 -5.51 -15.39 12.75
N GLY A 166 -5.14 -14.62 11.72
CA GLY A 166 -4.25 -15.08 10.65
C GLY A 166 -2.77 -15.07 11.00
N VAL A 167 -2.36 -14.31 12.03
CA VAL A 167 -0.94 -14.12 12.36
C VAL A 167 -0.60 -14.47 13.81
N ARG A 168 -1.54 -14.42 14.72
CA ARG A 168 -1.32 -14.67 16.15
C ARG A 168 -0.72 -16.05 16.39
N GLY A 169 0.44 -16.07 17.08
CA GLY A 169 1.16 -17.29 17.41
C GLY A 169 1.82 -18.00 16.22
N ARG A 170 1.88 -17.38 15.05
CA ARG A 170 2.41 -17.94 13.80
C ARG A 170 3.77 -17.37 13.43
N CYS A 171 4.54 -18.14 12.65
CA CYS A 171 5.74 -17.71 11.96
C CYS A 171 5.34 -17.02 10.64
N VAL A 172 5.53 -15.70 10.57
CA VAL A 172 5.12 -14.85 9.46
C VAL A 172 6.34 -14.41 8.66
N LEU A 173 6.34 -14.70 7.37
CA LEU A 173 7.32 -14.17 6.44
C LEU A 173 6.73 -12.99 5.68
N VAL A 174 7.49 -11.90 5.57
CA VAL A 174 7.13 -10.76 4.72
C VAL A 174 8.16 -10.65 3.60
N THR A 175 7.75 -10.67 2.34
CA THR A 175 8.64 -10.45 1.21
C THR A 175 8.58 -8.99 0.78
N GLY A 176 9.74 -8.31 0.91
CA GLY A 176 9.90 -6.89 0.61
C GLY A 176 9.85 -5.97 1.81
N ALA A 177 10.90 -5.15 1.94
CA ALA A 177 11.00 -4.08 2.93
C ALA A 177 10.66 -2.69 2.32
N GLY A 178 9.63 -2.63 1.48
CA GLY A 178 8.97 -1.39 1.07
C GLY A 178 7.94 -0.95 2.12
N VAL A 179 7.25 0.17 1.87
CA VAL A 179 6.23 0.71 2.79
C VAL A 179 5.17 -0.33 3.17
N ILE A 180 4.60 -1.04 2.18
CA ILE A 180 3.59 -2.08 2.42
C ILE A 180 4.18 -3.21 3.27
N GLY A 181 5.39 -3.69 2.93
CA GLY A 181 6.02 -4.79 3.67
C GLY A 181 6.33 -4.42 5.13
N LEU A 182 6.90 -3.24 5.37
CA LEU A 182 7.23 -2.79 6.72
C LEU A 182 5.99 -2.53 7.57
N LEU A 183 4.95 -1.89 7.03
CA LEU A 183 3.68 -1.72 7.73
C LEU A 183 3.00 -3.07 8.02
N SER A 184 3.00 -4.01 7.05
CA SER A 184 2.44 -5.35 7.23
C SER A 184 3.19 -6.15 8.29
N ALA A 185 4.53 -6.06 8.30
CA ALA A 185 5.37 -6.72 9.31
C ALA A 185 5.09 -6.18 10.72
N LEU A 186 5.04 -4.84 10.87
CA LEU A 186 4.74 -4.20 12.15
C LEU A 186 3.33 -4.51 12.63
N LEU A 187 2.34 -4.56 11.73
CA LEU A 187 0.99 -5.01 12.06
C LEU A 187 0.99 -6.48 12.50
N ALA A 188 1.71 -7.38 11.83
CA ALA A 188 1.80 -8.78 12.24
C ALA A 188 2.41 -8.93 13.64
N VAL A 189 3.49 -8.18 13.95
CA VAL A 189 4.08 -8.14 15.30
C VAL A 189 3.05 -7.65 16.33
N ARG A 190 2.37 -6.52 16.04
CA ARG A 190 1.38 -5.93 16.94
C ARG A 190 0.19 -6.86 17.20
N HIS A 191 -0.19 -7.65 16.20
CA HIS A 191 -1.27 -8.63 16.30
C HIS A 191 -0.83 -10.01 16.80
N GLY A 192 0.38 -10.10 17.38
CA GLY A 192 0.83 -11.25 18.14
C GLY A 192 1.40 -12.40 17.32
N ALA A 193 1.98 -12.15 16.14
CA ALA A 193 2.80 -13.14 15.48
C ALA A 193 3.90 -13.65 16.42
N ALA A 194 4.15 -14.96 16.41
CA ALA A 194 5.21 -15.56 17.24
C ALA A 194 6.59 -15.08 16.78
N GLU A 195 6.75 -14.95 15.48
CA GLU A 195 7.95 -14.41 14.87
C GLU A 195 7.62 -13.80 13.50
N VAL A 196 8.26 -12.68 13.19
CA VAL A 196 8.15 -12.02 11.88
C VAL A 196 9.55 -11.85 11.29
N VAL A 197 9.75 -12.32 10.06
CA VAL A 197 10.99 -12.15 9.31
C VAL A 197 10.68 -11.44 7.99
N VAL A 198 11.48 -10.41 7.67
CA VAL A 198 11.38 -9.67 6.41
C VAL A 198 12.49 -10.12 5.47
N VAL A 199 12.12 -10.54 4.26
CA VAL A 199 13.04 -10.93 3.20
C VAL A 199 13.16 -9.79 2.19
N GLU A 200 14.38 -9.25 2.01
CA GLU A 200 14.65 -8.10 1.14
C GLU A 200 16.07 -8.16 0.57
N GLY A 201 16.23 -7.94 -0.73
CA GLY A 201 17.54 -7.95 -1.39
C GLY A 201 18.38 -6.69 -1.15
N SER A 202 17.74 -5.53 -0.91
CA SER A 202 18.43 -4.26 -0.66
C SER A 202 18.95 -4.16 0.77
N ALA A 203 20.27 -4.06 0.96
CA ALA A 203 20.88 -3.85 2.28
C ALA A 203 20.38 -2.57 2.96
N GLN A 204 20.17 -1.49 2.20
CA GLN A 204 19.64 -0.23 2.75
C GLN A 204 18.23 -0.43 3.32
N ARG A 205 17.34 -1.16 2.63
CA ARG A 205 15.98 -1.42 3.10
C ARG A 205 15.95 -2.40 4.27
N ARG A 206 16.85 -3.40 4.28
CA ARG A 206 17.02 -4.28 5.45
C ARG A 206 17.43 -3.48 6.69
N ALA A 207 18.38 -2.55 6.56
CA ALA A 207 18.78 -1.69 7.67
C ALA A 207 17.61 -0.88 8.25
N VAL A 208 16.67 -0.40 7.42
CA VAL A 208 15.45 0.26 7.91
C VAL A 208 14.55 -0.75 8.66
N ALA A 209 14.35 -1.95 8.13
CA ALA A 209 13.57 -2.97 8.83
C ALA A 209 14.18 -3.32 10.20
N GLU A 210 15.49 -3.44 10.28
CA GLU A 210 16.24 -3.71 11.52
C GLU A 210 16.14 -2.54 12.51
N ALA A 211 16.21 -1.30 12.04
CA ALA A 211 15.99 -0.11 12.87
C ALA A 211 14.55 -0.06 13.44
N LEU A 212 13.58 -0.62 12.73
CA LEU A 212 12.20 -0.82 13.20
C LEU A 212 12.04 -2.03 14.13
N GLY A 213 13.13 -2.76 14.44
CA GLY A 213 13.13 -3.94 15.32
C GLY A 213 12.68 -5.24 14.65
N LEU A 214 12.70 -5.31 13.32
CA LEU A 214 12.31 -6.49 12.56
C LEU A 214 13.53 -7.35 12.21
N ALA A 215 13.41 -8.67 12.29
CA ALA A 215 14.42 -9.60 11.80
C ALA A 215 14.41 -9.60 10.27
N THR A 216 15.59 -9.66 9.64
CA THR A 216 15.73 -9.64 8.18
C THR A 216 16.51 -10.83 7.64
N LEU A 217 16.28 -11.17 6.37
CA LEU A 217 17.09 -12.09 5.57
C LEU A 217 17.40 -11.46 4.22
N ASP A 218 18.63 -11.65 3.74
CA ASP A 218 19.05 -11.22 2.41
C ASP A 218 18.52 -12.18 1.34
N ASP A 219 17.83 -11.66 0.34
CA ASP A 219 17.36 -12.43 -0.82
C ASP A 219 17.96 -11.94 -2.15
N ALA A 220 19.05 -11.21 -2.14
CA ALA A 220 19.70 -10.76 -3.38
C ALA A 220 20.03 -11.93 -4.34
N ALA A 221 20.28 -13.12 -3.80
CA ALA A 221 20.52 -14.34 -4.56
C ALA A 221 19.27 -15.22 -4.81
N GLY A 222 18.07 -14.83 -4.32
CA GLY A 222 16.86 -15.64 -4.45
C GLY A 222 16.89 -16.94 -3.63
N THR A 223 17.66 -16.98 -2.55
CA THR A 223 17.89 -18.19 -1.74
C THR A 223 17.50 -18.10 -0.28
N ALA A 224 16.89 -16.98 0.13
CA ALA A 224 16.45 -16.74 1.51
C ALA A 224 15.51 -17.83 2.04
N TRP A 225 14.70 -18.46 1.18
CA TRP A 225 13.81 -19.57 1.55
C TRP A 225 14.54 -20.72 2.25
N ARG A 226 15.82 -20.95 1.98
CA ARG A 226 16.59 -22.00 2.65
C ARG A 226 16.81 -21.68 4.13
N ALA A 227 17.15 -20.44 4.43
CA ALA A 227 17.29 -19.96 5.81
C ALA A 227 15.94 -19.98 6.54
N VAL A 228 14.83 -19.61 5.86
CA VAL A 228 13.47 -19.70 6.40
C VAL A 228 13.12 -21.15 6.77
N LYS A 229 13.36 -22.09 5.87
CA LYS A 229 13.13 -23.53 6.11
C LYS A 229 13.99 -24.11 7.25
N GLN A 230 15.20 -23.58 7.44
CA GLN A 230 16.06 -23.99 8.57
C GLN A 230 15.61 -23.37 9.89
N ARG A 231 15.14 -22.11 9.87
CA ARG A 231 14.71 -21.34 11.04
C ARG A 231 13.42 -21.89 11.64
N TRP A 232 12.44 -22.20 10.84
CA TRP A 232 11.12 -22.64 11.27
C TRP A 232 10.91 -24.11 10.92
N ARG A 233 11.12 -24.97 11.93
CA ARG A 233 10.90 -26.41 11.85
C ARG A 233 9.80 -26.81 12.82
N HIS A 234 8.73 -27.38 12.28
CA HIS A 234 7.56 -27.80 13.05
C HIS A 234 7.50 -29.30 13.24
N GLY A 235 8.32 -30.08 12.47
CA GLY A 235 8.40 -31.53 12.55
C GLY A 235 9.10 -32.14 11.33
N PRO A 236 9.17 -33.48 11.25
CA PRO A 236 9.68 -34.16 10.06
C PRO A 236 8.82 -33.81 8.82
N GLY A 237 9.48 -33.32 7.76
CA GLY A 237 8.78 -32.90 6.53
C GLY A 237 7.95 -31.63 6.66
N ASP A 238 7.96 -30.96 7.80
CA ASP A 238 7.19 -29.75 8.07
C ASP A 238 8.10 -28.60 8.50
N ALA A 239 8.43 -27.74 7.56
CA ALA A 239 9.29 -26.57 7.78
C ALA A 239 8.86 -25.39 6.90
N GLY A 240 9.06 -24.17 7.41
CA GLY A 240 8.77 -22.93 6.73
C GLY A 240 7.78 -22.04 7.47
N ALA A 241 7.37 -20.95 6.84
CA ALA A 241 6.41 -19.99 7.35
C ALA A 241 5.00 -20.58 7.38
N ASP A 242 4.21 -20.22 8.38
CA ASP A 242 2.76 -20.53 8.42
C ASP A 242 2.02 -19.69 7.37
N VAL A 243 2.41 -18.42 7.21
CA VAL A 243 1.84 -17.48 6.26
C VAL A 243 2.92 -16.57 5.70
N VAL A 244 2.80 -16.23 4.42
CA VAL A 244 3.65 -15.24 3.74
C VAL A 244 2.80 -14.04 3.37
N LEU A 245 3.22 -12.84 3.77
CA LEU A 245 2.69 -11.57 3.27
C LEU A 245 3.59 -11.11 2.13
N GLN A 246 3.15 -11.29 0.91
CA GLN A 246 3.90 -10.94 -0.30
C GLN A 246 3.64 -9.48 -0.66
N CYS A 247 4.66 -8.61 -0.55
CA CYS A 247 4.55 -7.16 -0.64
C CYS A 247 5.37 -6.54 -1.78
N GLN A 248 5.96 -7.34 -2.67
CA GLN A 248 6.71 -6.86 -3.83
C GLN A 248 5.94 -7.10 -5.13
N GLY A 249 6.10 -6.21 -6.11
CA GLY A 249 5.55 -6.39 -7.46
C GLY A 249 6.43 -7.23 -8.39
N HIS A 250 7.22 -8.18 -7.84
CA HIS A 250 8.12 -9.05 -8.59
C HIS A 250 7.78 -10.51 -8.38
N ASP A 251 7.71 -11.26 -9.45
CA ASP A 251 7.38 -12.68 -9.46
C ASP A 251 8.43 -13.56 -8.78
N THR A 252 9.70 -13.14 -8.77
CA THR A 252 10.76 -13.80 -8.01
C THR A 252 10.52 -13.78 -6.52
N ALA A 253 9.96 -12.68 -5.98
CA ALA A 253 9.58 -12.58 -4.57
C ALA A 253 8.40 -13.50 -4.22
N LEU A 254 7.41 -13.62 -5.11
CA LEU A 254 6.33 -14.60 -4.96
C LEU A 254 6.87 -16.04 -4.99
N ALA A 255 7.81 -16.34 -5.89
CA ALA A 255 8.47 -17.65 -5.95
C ALA A 255 9.26 -17.95 -4.66
N THR A 256 10.01 -16.96 -4.11
CA THR A 256 10.66 -17.09 -2.79
C THR A 256 9.63 -17.31 -1.68
N GLY A 257 8.51 -16.59 -1.70
CA GLY A 257 7.41 -16.76 -0.76
C GLY A 257 6.85 -18.19 -0.78
N LEU A 258 6.52 -18.72 -1.95
CA LEU A 258 6.02 -20.09 -2.12
C LEU A 258 7.03 -21.15 -1.61
N LYS A 259 8.31 -20.99 -1.93
CA LYS A 259 9.37 -21.88 -1.43
C LYS A 259 9.57 -21.82 0.08
N SER A 260 9.20 -20.71 0.69
CA SER A 260 9.36 -20.46 2.12
C SER A 260 8.23 -21.02 2.99
N LEU A 261 7.06 -21.32 2.41
CA LEU A 261 5.90 -21.84 3.14
C LEU A 261 6.09 -23.28 3.60
N ARG A 262 5.57 -23.62 4.77
CA ARG A 262 5.33 -25.01 5.17
C ARG A 262 4.24 -25.65 4.31
N PRO A 263 4.08 -27.00 4.31
CA PRO A 263 2.97 -27.65 3.64
C PRO A 263 1.62 -27.06 4.06
N GLN A 264 0.70 -26.88 3.08
CA GLN A 264 -0.62 -26.26 3.23
C GLN A 264 -0.60 -24.79 3.68
N GLY A 265 0.55 -24.13 3.63
CA GLY A 265 0.66 -22.71 3.95
C GLY A 265 0.11 -21.81 2.83
N THR A 266 -0.14 -20.54 3.18
CA THR A 266 -0.78 -19.57 2.29
C THR A 266 0.11 -18.35 2.07
N VAL A 267 0.23 -17.91 0.81
CA VAL A 267 0.69 -16.57 0.43
C VAL A 267 -0.52 -15.65 0.39
N ILE A 268 -0.48 -14.58 1.19
CA ILE A 268 -1.38 -13.44 1.07
C ILE A 268 -0.68 -12.41 0.19
N ASP A 269 -1.19 -12.21 -1.01
CA ASP A 269 -0.53 -11.42 -2.04
C ASP A 269 -1.09 -9.98 -2.11
N LEU A 270 -0.24 -9.03 -1.75
CA LEU A 270 -0.47 -7.59 -1.86
C LEU A 270 0.32 -6.98 -3.03
N GLY A 271 1.05 -7.80 -3.78
CA GLY A 271 1.87 -7.38 -4.90
C GLY A 271 1.05 -6.96 -6.12
N PHE A 272 1.62 -6.07 -6.94
CA PHE A 272 1.07 -5.68 -8.23
C PHE A 272 2.09 -5.98 -9.33
N TYR A 273 1.84 -7.02 -10.11
CA TYR A 273 2.77 -7.56 -11.10
C TYR A 273 2.54 -6.95 -12.48
N GLN A 274 3.37 -5.99 -12.86
CA GLN A 274 3.26 -5.32 -14.17
C GLN A 274 3.82 -6.16 -15.33
N ALA A 275 4.74 -7.08 -15.03
CA ALA A 275 5.46 -7.90 -16.01
C ALA A 275 5.01 -9.37 -16.02
N GLY A 276 3.89 -9.70 -15.36
CA GLY A 276 3.45 -11.09 -15.20
C GLY A 276 4.20 -11.85 -14.11
N ALA A 277 4.16 -13.19 -14.13
CA ALA A 277 4.67 -14.05 -13.06
C ALA A 277 5.41 -15.29 -13.62
N ALA A 278 6.34 -15.09 -14.56
CA ALA A 278 7.06 -16.17 -15.24
C ALA A 278 7.99 -16.99 -14.33
N ALA A 279 8.47 -16.40 -13.22
CA ALA A 279 9.30 -17.11 -12.23
C ALA A 279 8.52 -18.10 -11.36
N VAL A 280 7.19 -18.00 -11.33
CA VAL A 280 6.33 -18.88 -10.53
C VAL A 280 6.11 -20.21 -11.23
N ARG A 281 6.50 -21.29 -10.58
CA ARG A 281 6.41 -22.68 -11.10
C ARG A 281 5.33 -23.45 -10.33
N LEU A 282 4.11 -23.47 -10.86
CA LEU A 282 2.96 -24.10 -10.17
C LEU A 282 3.10 -25.62 -10.03
N GLY A 283 3.88 -26.28 -10.86
CA GLY A 283 4.15 -27.72 -10.76
C GLY A 283 5.21 -28.12 -9.72
N GLU A 284 5.86 -27.15 -9.10
CA GLU A 284 6.90 -27.36 -8.08
C GLU A 284 6.31 -27.27 -6.65
N GLU A 285 6.87 -26.42 -5.79
CA GLU A 285 6.46 -26.32 -4.37
C GLU A 285 4.99 -26.06 -4.16
N PHE A 286 4.36 -25.27 -5.05
CA PHE A 286 2.94 -24.98 -4.99
C PHE A 286 2.11 -26.26 -5.02
N HIS A 287 2.33 -27.12 -6.03
CA HIS A 287 1.59 -28.38 -6.20
C HIS A 287 1.95 -29.40 -5.12
N HIS A 288 3.27 -29.61 -4.88
CA HIS A 288 3.73 -30.67 -3.99
C HIS A 288 3.41 -30.44 -2.50
N ASN A 289 3.28 -29.19 -2.08
CA ASN A 289 2.95 -28.83 -0.70
C ASN A 289 1.47 -28.41 -0.52
N GLY A 290 0.65 -28.44 -1.58
CA GLY A 290 -0.75 -28.02 -1.51
C GLY A 290 -0.92 -26.58 -1.03
N LEU A 291 -0.11 -25.65 -1.60
CA LEU A 291 -0.09 -24.26 -1.17
C LEU A 291 -1.26 -23.46 -1.73
N ALA A 292 -1.59 -22.34 -1.09
CA ALA A 292 -2.55 -21.37 -1.58
C ALA A 292 -1.90 -20.01 -1.86
N VAL A 293 -2.47 -19.26 -2.82
CA VAL A 293 -2.19 -17.85 -3.06
C VAL A 293 -3.51 -17.09 -3.05
N VAL A 294 -3.63 -16.13 -2.12
CA VAL A 294 -4.84 -15.33 -1.95
C VAL A 294 -4.51 -13.87 -2.23
N CYS A 295 -5.12 -13.30 -3.26
CA CYS A 295 -4.96 -11.88 -3.59
C CYS A 295 -5.73 -11.00 -2.60
N ALA A 296 -5.02 -10.11 -1.89
CA ALA A 296 -5.58 -9.20 -0.90
C ALA A 296 -5.76 -7.77 -1.45
N GLN A 297 -6.24 -7.62 -2.69
CA GLN A 297 -6.48 -6.34 -3.32
C GLN A 297 -7.50 -5.51 -2.51
N ILE A 298 -7.13 -4.26 -2.18
CA ILE A 298 -7.83 -3.40 -1.21
C ILE A 298 -9.26 -3.00 -1.59
N GLY A 299 -9.67 -3.15 -2.83
CA GLY A 299 -11.04 -2.85 -3.27
C GLY A 299 -12.10 -3.74 -2.62
N ARG A 300 -11.69 -4.84 -1.97
CA ARG A 300 -12.59 -5.77 -1.28
C ARG A 300 -11.89 -6.38 -0.07
N VAL A 301 -12.60 -6.43 1.05
CA VAL A 301 -12.25 -7.30 2.18
C VAL A 301 -12.63 -8.75 1.88
N PRO A 302 -12.16 -9.74 2.66
CA PRO A 302 -12.52 -11.14 2.46
C PRO A 302 -14.03 -11.36 2.36
N ARG A 303 -14.43 -12.35 1.58
CA ARG A 303 -15.85 -12.69 1.37
C ARG A 303 -16.52 -12.99 2.71
N GLY A 304 -17.67 -12.37 2.95
CA GLY A 304 -18.44 -12.52 4.19
C GLY A 304 -17.99 -11.59 5.34
N MET A 305 -16.99 -10.72 5.13
CA MET A 305 -16.49 -9.81 6.18
C MET A 305 -16.84 -8.34 5.93
N ALA A 306 -17.50 -7.99 4.84
CA ALA A 306 -17.73 -6.59 4.43
C ALA A 306 -18.52 -5.77 5.47
N ASP A 307 -19.52 -6.36 6.11
CA ASP A 307 -20.35 -5.68 7.11
C ASP A 307 -19.56 -5.41 8.41
N ALA A 308 -18.68 -6.32 8.81
CA ALA A 308 -17.87 -6.19 10.01
C ALA A 308 -16.63 -5.29 9.78
N TRP A 309 -16.15 -5.19 8.53
CA TRP A 309 -14.93 -4.50 8.18
C TRP A 309 -15.15 -3.44 7.09
N PRO A 310 -15.93 -2.38 7.37
CA PRO A 310 -15.99 -1.22 6.50
C PRO A 310 -14.62 -0.54 6.42
N ARG A 311 -14.41 0.29 5.42
CA ARG A 311 -13.13 0.99 5.20
C ARG A 311 -12.61 1.73 6.44
N ALA A 312 -13.52 2.32 7.22
CA ALA A 312 -13.18 3.01 8.46
C ALA A 312 -12.54 2.07 9.50
N ALA A 313 -13.01 0.83 9.63
CA ALA A 313 -12.44 -0.13 10.56
C ALA A 313 -10.98 -0.50 10.21
N LEU A 314 -10.64 -0.56 8.92
CA LEU A 314 -9.26 -0.76 8.48
C LEU A 314 -8.38 0.45 8.84
N ALA A 315 -8.92 1.65 8.74
CA ALA A 315 -8.22 2.88 9.12
C ALA A 315 -7.98 2.94 10.64
N GLU A 316 -8.93 2.49 11.47
CA GLU A 316 -8.77 2.44 12.94
C GLU A 316 -7.62 1.49 13.35
N VAL A 317 -7.52 0.30 12.75
CA VAL A 317 -6.39 -0.61 13.02
C VAL A 317 -5.07 0.02 12.57
N THR A 318 -5.08 0.75 11.47
CA THR A 318 -3.90 1.52 11.02
C THR A 318 -3.54 2.60 12.03
N LEU A 319 -4.52 3.38 12.50
CA LEU A 319 -4.33 4.44 13.48
C LEU A 319 -3.72 3.92 14.78
N ASP A 320 -4.17 2.74 15.25
CA ASP A 320 -3.63 2.07 16.41
C ASP A 320 -2.13 1.73 16.24
N LEU A 321 -1.71 1.26 15.06
CA LEU A 321 -0.28 1.09 14.74
C LEU A 321 0.47 2.42 14.75
N LEU A 322 -0.09 3.46 14.10
CA LEU A 322 0.55 4.78 14.00
C LEU A 322 0.72 5.44 15.38
N ARG A 323 -0.24 5.29 16.28
CA ARG A 323 -0.12 5.75 17.67
C ARG A 323 0.99 5.02 18.43
N ALA A 324 1.10 3.71 18.23
CA ALA A 324 2.09 2.90 18.92
C ALA A 324 3.52 3.07 18.40
N ARG A 325 3.69 3.30 17.09
CA ARG A 325 4.99 3.27 16.40
C ARG A 325 5.24 4.52 15.55
N GLY A 326 4.44 5.58 15.69
CA GLY A 326 4.51 6.76 14.83
C GLY A 326 5.89 7.43 14.84
N ALA A 327 6.52 7.56 16.00
CA ALA A 327 7.87 8.14 16.10
C ALA A 327 8.91 7.35 15.29
N ASP A 328 8.89 6.01 15.37
CA ASP A 328 9.79 5.14 14.61
C ASP A 328 9.50 5.21 13.11
N LEU A 329 8.22 5.18 12.73
CA LEU A 329 7.81 5.30 11.34
C LEU A 329 8.21 6.64 10.75
N ARG A 330 8.06 7.73 11.52
CA ARG A 330 8.51 9.06 11.11
C ARG A 330 10.02 9.14 10.93
N ALA A 331 10.79 8.51 11.81
CA ALA A 331 12.25 8.54 11.80
C ALA A 331 12.88 7.64 10.71
N HIS A 332 12.28 6.48 10.43
CA HIS A 332 12.91 5.45 9.60
C HIS A 332 12.19 5.18 8.28
N LEU A 333 10.86 5.31 8.23
CA LEU A 333 10.08 5.01 7.02
C LEU A 333 9.97 6.22 6.09
N VAL A 334 9.73 7.42 6.64
CA VAL A 334 9.66 8.66 5.85
C VAL A 334 11.08 9.17 5.62
N THR A 335 11.66 8.84 4.48
CA THR A 335 13.06 9.17 4.17
C THR A 335 13.22 10.54 3.54
N ASP A 336 12.20 11.05 2.86
CA ASP A 336 12.28 12.31 2.12
C ASP A 336 10.99 13.12 2.29
N VAL A 337 11.15 14.41 2.56
CA VAL A 337 10.06 15.39 2.56
C VAL A 337 10.45 16.50 1.61
N LEU A 338 9.72 16.65 0.51
CA LEU A 338 10.04 17.55 -0.60
C LEU A 338 8.89 18.54 -0.82
N PRO A 339 9.17 19.75 -1.32
CA PRO A 339 8.13 20.64 -1.81
C PRO A 339 7.28 19.98 -2.90
N PHE A 340 5.99 20.29 -2.95
CA PHE A 340 5.05 19.74 -3.95
C PHE A 340 5.55 19.95 -5.38
N GLU A 341 6.19 21.10 -5.64
CA GLU A 341 6.75 21.47 -6.94
C GLU A 341 7.84 20.52 -7.44
N GLU A 342 8.54 19.84 -6.54
CA GLU A 342 9.56 18.83 -6.89
C GLU A 342 8.97 17.45 -7.21
N GLY A 343 7.68 17.23 -6.95
CA GLY A 343 7.01 15.96 -7.16
C GLY A 343 7.12 15.41 -8.58
N PRO A 344 6.91 16.20 -9.65
CA PRO A 344 7.09 15.73 -11.02
C PRO A 344 8.51 15.22 -11.30
N ARG A 345 9.53 15.95 -10.83
CA ARG A 345 10.93 15.54 -10.99
C ARG A 345 11.20 14.22 -10.26
N LEU A 346 10.77 14.11 -8.98
CA LEU A 346 10.92 12.89 -8.21
C LEU A 346 10.29 11.68 -8.92
N LEU A 347 9.05 11.82 -9.40
CA LEU A 347 8.33 10.75 -10.09
C LEU A 347 9.02 10.36 -11.41
N ALA A 348 9.54 11.33 -12.17
CA ALA A 348 10.32 11.07 -13.38
C ALA A 348 11.62 10.34 -13.07
N ASP A 349 12.31 10.70 -11.97
CA ASP A 349 13.56 10.05 -11.55
C ASP A 349 13.32 8.62 -11.05
N LEU A 350 12.26 8.39 -10.29
CA LEU A 350 11.81 7.06 -9.86
C LEU A 350 11.44 6.18 -11.08
N ALA A 351 10.68 6.74 -12.03
CA ALA A 351 10.28 6.02 -13.23
C ALA A 351 11.49 5.68 -14.12
N GLY A 352 12.44 6.58 -14.24
CA GLY A 352 13.68 6.40 -14.99
C GLY A 352 14.77 5.58 -14.26
N ARG A 353 14.56 5.19 -13.00
CA ARG A 353 15.57 4.54 -12.14
C ARG A 353 16.87 5.35 -12.05
N ARG A 354 16.77 6.69 -12.01
CA ARG A 354 17.92 7.60 -12.01
C ARG A 354 18.50 7.88 -10.62
N LEU A 355 17.78 7.50 -9.56
CA LEU A 355 18.22 7.70 -8.18
C LEU A 355 19.13 6.55 -7.74
N ALA A 356 20.34 6.85 -7.28
CA ALA A 356 21.26 5.87 -6.71
C ALA A 356 20.69 5.25 -5.40
N ALA A 357 20.00 6.05 -4.61
CA ALA A 357 19.27 5.63 -3.41
C ALA A 357 17.84 6.18 -3.48
N PRO A 358 16.89 5.40 -4.04
CA PRO A 358 15.52 5.85 -4.10
C PRO A 358 14.89 5.92 -2.70
N PRO A 359 14.04 6.94 -2.42
CA PRO A 359 13.37 7.06 -1.14
C PRO A 359 12.55 5.81 -0.82
N LEU A 360 12.47 5.47 0.45
CA LEU A 360 11.57 4.42 0.92
C LEU A 360 10.12 4.94 0.93
N GLN A 361 9.90 6.07 1.61
CA GLN A 361 8.69 6.88 1.49
C GLN A 361 9.07 8.34 1.28
N ALA A 362 8.73 8.86 0.13
CA ALA A 362 8.73 10.30 -0.11
C ALA A 362 7.36 10.89 0.21
N VAL A 363 7.37 12.08 0.83
CA VAL A 363 6.16 12.86 1.13
C VAL A 363 6.34 14.26 0.54
N LEU A 364 5.35 14.69 -0.22
CA LEU A 364 5.27 16.03 -0.76
C LEU A 364 4.62 16.96 0.26
N ARG A 365 5.27 18.09 0.54
CA ARG A 365 4.76 19.15 1.42
C ARG A 365 4.17 20.26 0.56
N PHE A 366 3.00 20.72 0.93
CA PHE A 366 2.32 21.85 0.32
C PHE A 366 2.53 23.13 1.15
N ASP A 367 2.43 24.29 0.51
CA ASP A 367 2.55 25.58 1.21
C ASP A 367 1.50 25.71 2.31
N GLY A 368 1.95 26.12 3.50
CA GLY A 368 1.10 26.25 4.68
C GLY A 368 0.92 24.99 5.51
N ALA A 369 1.72 23.93 5.24
CA ALA A 369 1.82 22.74 6.09
C ALA A 369 2.86 22.89 7.20
#